data_783ce5f5511b194756a399d7f25b693a
#
_entry.id   783ce5f5511b194756a399d7f25b693a
#
_cell.length_a   1.000
_cell.length_b   1.000
_cell.length_c   1.000
_cell.angle_alpha   90.00
_cell.angle_beta   90.00
_cell.angle_gamma   90.00
#
_symmetry.space_group_name_H-M   'P 1'
#
loop_
_entity.id
_entity.type
_entity.pdbx_description
1 polymer ?
#
loop_
_entity_poly.entity_id
_entity_poly.type
_entity_poly.pdbx_seq_one_letter_code
_entity_poly.pdbx_strand_id
1 'polypeptide(L)'
;MKEAVFESSAPAASSGEASWRRYAVAVSSVLLGIIFLVSGGWKVLDPFKIGEVLEQAKVPAGFGPIGASVLGTLEVFTAFLLFTPKYRKLGGLLGSALMIFFIGWVAYFYNDLVGKDCGCFPIIKRAVGPGFFVSDGVMLLFGLIAAAWGPPLRRLRAPALALLVLAILAGGNFAFGAVQRRNVEMPYPVAVEGKPTDLRTGKVFLFFYDPMCSHCDAASKYLSTLSWKDARIIAIPTNDPQFAKDFLRDTKLKADTSLDVAKLRGKFPFVNPPYGVALVDGKVQESFGQAQFDAPSPKADLVKLGFVQ
;
A
#
# COMPACT_ATOMS: atom_id res chain seq x y z
N MET A 1 -24.54 -0.65 -76.67
CA MET A 1 -24.49 -1.37 -75.41
C MET A 1 -23.87 -0.43 -74.39
N LYS A 2 -24.65 0.13 -73.51
CA LYS A 2 -24.18 0.99 -72.35
C LYS A 2 -24.17 0.10 -71.10
N GLU A 3 -22.99 -0.21 -70.58
CA GLU A 3 -22.85 -0.90 -69.32
C GLU A 3 -23.24 0.08 -68.17
N ALA A 4 -24.24 -0.31 -67.39
CA ALA A 4 -24.64 0.39 -66.17
C ALA A 4 -23.65 -0.02 -65.03
N VAL A 5 -22.81 0.92 -64.62
CA VAL A 5 -21.98 0.79 -63.42
C VAL A 5 -22.89 0.84 -62.21
N PHE A 6 -23.02 -0.30 -61.52
CA PHE A 6 -23.73 -0.38 -60.26
C PHE A 6 -22.79 0.15 -59.15
N GLU A 7 -22.92 1.42 -58.82
CA GLU A 7 -22.32 1.98 -57.62
C GLU A 7 -23.01 1.41 -56.37
N SER A 8 -22.34 0.46 -55.71
CA SER A 8 -22.74 -0.04 -54.41
C SER A 8 -22.50 1.06 -53.37
N SER A 9 -23.51 1.84 -53.08
CA SER A 9 -23.49 2.77 -51.94
C SER A 9 -23.56 1.98 -50.63
N ALA A 10 -22.40 1.82 -49.99
CA ALA A 10 -22.35 1.35 -48.61
C ALA A 10 -23.18 2.28 -47.72
N PRO A 11 -24.05 1.74 -46.82
CA PRO A 11 -24.86 2.57 -45.96
C PRO A 11 -23.97 3.44 -45.06
N ALA A 12 -24.13 4.75 -45.13
CA ALA A 12 -23.50 5.71 -44.25
C ALA A 12 -23.92 5.40 -42.81
N ALA A 13 -22.95 4.97 -42.01
CA ALA A 13 -23.15 4.74 -40.59
C ALA A 13 -23.81 6.01 -39.98
N SER A 14 -24.97 5.85 -39.32
CA SER A 14 -25.79 6.96 -38.84
C SER A 14 -24.96 7.85 -37.90
N SER A 15 -24.97 9.15 -38.10
CA SER A 15 -24.22 10.16 -37.33
C SER A 15 -24.49 10.11 -35.80
N GLY A 16 -25.61 9.52 -35.39
CA GLY A 16 -26.02 9.30 -34.03
C GLY A 16 -25.20 8.19 -33.31
N GLU A 17 -24.91 7.08 -33.98
CA GLU A 17 -24.12 5.98 -33.39
C GLU A 17 -22.67 6.37 -33.09
N ALA A 18 -22.06 7.19 -33.92
CA ALA A 18 -20.69 7.69 -33.69
C ALA A 18 -20.61 8.70 -32.53
N SER A 19 -21.69 9.42 -32.25
CA SER A 19 -21.74 10.45 -31.20
C SER A 19 -21.80 9.84 -29.80
N TRP A 20 -22.72 8.93 -29.50
CA TRP A 20 -22.87 8.37 -28.16
C TRP A 20 -21.62 7.55 -27.74
N ARG A 21 -20.97 6.85 -28.66
CA ARG A 21 -19.72 6.12 -28.40
C ARG A 21 -18.60 7.07 -27.93
N ARG A 22 -18.48 8.26 -28.54
CA ARG A 22 -17.51 9.28 -28.11
C ARG A 22 -17.81 9.77 -26.69
N TYR A 23 -19.06 10.00 -26.35
CA TYR A 23 -19.47 10.37 -25.00
C TYR A 23 -19.21 9.24 -24.01
N ALA A 24 -19.56 8.01 -24.33
CA ALA A 24 -19.32 6.85 -23.49
C ALA A 24 -17.80 6.69 -23.18
N VAL A 25 -16.94 6.78 -24.18
CA VAL A 25 -15.47 6.75 -24.01
C VAL A 25 -15.01 7.92 -23.15
N ALA A 26 -15.53 9.13 -23.38
CA ALA A 26 -15.10 10.29 -22.63
C ALA A 26 -15.48 10.18 -21.14
N VAL A 27 -16.73 9.83 -20.85
CA VAL A 27 -17.22 9.67 -19.47
C VAL A 27 -16.49 8.53 -18.76
N SER A 28 -16.41 7.34 -19.38
CA SER A 28 -15.70 6.19 -18.81
C SER A 28 -14.23 6.51 -18.54
N SER A 29 -13.54 7.18 -19.47
CA SER A 29 -12.14 7.58 -19.31
C SER A 29 -11.94 8.59 -18.17
N VAL A 30 -12.84 9.57 -18.05
CA VAL A 30 -12.74 10.58 -16.98
C VAL A 30 -13.00 9.95 -15.61
N LEU A 31 -14.06 9.16 -15.48
CA LEU A 31 -14.39 8.50 -14.21
C LEU A 31 -13.28 7.56 -13.76
N LEU A 32 -12.84 6.65 -14.62
CA LEU A 32 -11.76 5.74 -14.32
C LEU A 32 -10.43 6.47 -14.08
N GLY A 33 -10.17 7.54 -14.84
CA GLY A 33 -8.97 8.37 -14.69
C GLY A 33 -8.91 9.06 -13.32
N ILE A 34 -10.03 9.59 -12.82
CA ILE A 34 -10.10 10.18 -11.46
C ILE A 34 -9.81 9.12 -10.40
N ILE A 35 -10.40 7.94 -10.52
CA ILE A 35 -10.18 6.83 -9.59
C ILE A 35 -8.71 6.45 -9.53
N PHE A 36 -8.07 6.23 -10.68
CA PHE A 36 -6.65 5.90 -10.75
C PHE A 36 -5.73 7.03 -10.30
N LEU A 37 -6.11 8.29 -10.57
CA LEU A 37 -5.31 9.43 -10.10
C LEU A 37 -5.31 9.52 -8.57
N VAL A 38 -6.46 9.36 -7.94
CA VAL A 38 -6.58 9.42 -6.47
C VAL A 38 -5.87 8.22 -5.84
N SER A 39 -6.14 7.00 -6.32
CA SER A 39 -5.55 5.77 -5.80
C SER A 39 -4.03 5.75 -6.00
N GLY A 40 -3.56 6.04 -7.21
CA GLY A 40 -2.14 6.04 -7.55
C GLY A 40 -1.37 7.19 -6.90
N GLY A 41 -1.97 8.38 -6.88
CA GLY A 41 -1.37 9.55 -6.22
C GLY A 41 -1.07 9.28 -4.75
N TRP A 42 -2.03 8.66 -4.04
CA TRP A 42 -1.84 8.29 -2.64
C TRP A 42 -0.70 7.29 -2.44
N LYS A 43 -0.60 6.26 -3.30
CA LYS A 43 0.48 5.26 -3.26
C LYS A 43 1.86 5.87 -3.54
N VAL A 44 1.94 6.83 -4.45
CA VAL A 44 3.20 7.53 -4.77
C VAL A 44 3.61 8.48 -3.64
N LEU A 45 2.66 9.18 -3.00
CA LEU A 45 2.93 10.16 -1.95
C LEU A 45 3.39 9.51 -0.63
N ASP A 46 2.79 8.38 -0.25
CA ASP A 46 3.17 7.63 0.97
C ASP A 46 3.32 6.13 0.69
N PRO A 47 4.38 5.74 -0.05
CA PRO A 47 4.58 4.35 -0.46
C PRO A 47 4.85 3.41 0.71
N PHE A 48 5.38 3.91 1.82
CA PHE A 48 5.69 3.07 2.99
C PHE A 48 4.42 2.69 3.74
N LYS A 49 3.52 3.65 3.97
CA LYS A 49 2.24 3.38 4.62
C LYS A 49 1.37 2.43 3.78
N ILE A 50 1.29 2.69 2.47
CA ILE A 50 0.54 1.80 1.58
C ILE A 50 1.26 0.46 1.40
N GLY A 51 2.58 0.45 1.47
CA GLY A 51 3.38 -0.78 1.46
C GLY A 51 2.99 -1.73 2.59
N GLU A 52 2.82 -1.23 3.82
CA GLU A 52 2.32 -2.04 4.94
C GLU A 52 0.94 -2.66 4.65
N VAL A 53 0.04 -1.90 4.01
CA VAL A 53 -1.29 -2.42 3.62
C VAL A 53 -1.16 -3.50 2.54
N LEU A 54 -0.27 -3.31 1.55
CA LEU A 54 -0.03 -4.32 0.51
C LEU A 54 0.57 -5.61 1.09
N GLU A 55 1.45 -5.51 2.08
CA GLU A 55 1.98 -6.68 2.78
C GLU A 55 0.89 -7.42 3.57
N GLN A 56 -0.04 -6.69 4.20
CA GLN A 56 -1.23 -7.29 4.81
C GLN A 56 -2.15 -7.94 3.75
N ALA A 57 -2.11 -7.44 2.51
CA ALA A 57 -2.78 -8.03 1.34
C ALA A 57 -1.98 -9.14 0.66
N LYS A 58 -1.04 -9.78 1.36
CA LYS A 58 -0.23 -10.94 0.91
C LYS A 58 0.88 -10.61 -0.10
N VAL A 59 1.24 -9.35 -0.27
CA VAL A 59 2.53 -9.01 -0.91
C VAL A 59 3.65 -9.45 0.04
N PRO A 60 4.73 -10.10 -0.45
CA PRO A 60 5.82 -10.54 0.41
C PRO A 60 6.39 -9.40 1.26
N ALA A 61 6.72 -9.71 2.52
CA ALA A 61 7.26 -8.75 3.46
C ALA A 61 8.54 -8.06 2.92
N GLY A 62 8.64 -6.75 3.09
CA GLY A 62 9.72 -5.92 2.57
C GLY A 62 9.52 -5.44 1.12
N PHE A 63 8.62 -6.03 0.34
CA PHE A 63 8.32 -5.59 -1.02
C PHE A 63 7.14 -4.62 -1.12
N GLY A 64 6.38 -4.47 -0.04
CA GLY A 64 5.20 -3.60 -0.02
C GLY A 64 5.47 -2.16 -0.47
N PRO A 65 6.45 -1.44 0.08
CA PRO A 65 6.75 -0.06 -0.31
C PRO A 65 7.17 0.10 -1.77
N ILE A 66 7.96 -0.84 -2.29
CA ILE A 66 8.35 -0.88 -3.72
C ILE A 66 7.12 -1.15 -4.57
N GLY A 67 6.32 -2.15 -4.20
CA GLY A 67 5.06 -2.49 -4.86
C GLY A 67 4.08 -1.31 -4.90
N ALA A 68 3.93 -0.58 -3.79
CA ALA A 68 3.11 0.61 -3.72
C ALA A 68 3.60 1.71 -4.67
N SER A 69 4.91 1.98 -4.69
CA SER A 69 5.51 2.98 -5.57
C SER A 69 5.33 2.65 -7.05
N VAL A 70 5.58 1.40 -7.43
CA VAL A 70 5.43 0.92 -8.82
C VAL A 70 3.96 0.94 -9.24
N LEU A 71 3.07 0.36 -8.44
CA LEU A 71 1.64 0.32 -8.73
C LEU A 71 1.04 1.72 -8.81
N GLY A 72 1.38 2.60 -7.86
CA GLY A 72 0.95 3.99 -7.86
C GLY A 72 1.41 4.75 -9.11
N THR A 73 2.66 4.54 -9.53
CA THR A 73 3.19 5.13 -10.77
C THR A 73 2.41 4.68 -12.00
N LEU A 74 2.10 3.37 -12.09
CA LEU A 74 1.31 2.82 -13.20
C LEU A 74 -0.14 3.34 -13.19
N GLU A 75 -0.74 3.49 -12.02
CA GLU A 75 -2.10 4.05 -11.87
C GLU A 75 -2.14 5.53 -12.30
N VAL A 76 -1.21 6.37 -11.82
CA VAL A 76 -1.11 7.79 -12.22
C VAL A 76 -0.83 7.92 -13.72
N PHE A 77 0.03 7.08 -14.26
CA PHE A 77 0.29 7.03 -15.70
C PHE A 77 -0.96 6.64 -16.49
N THR A 78 -1.71 5.64 -16.03
CA THR A 78 -2.98 5.24 -16.64
C THR A 78 -3.99 6.38 -16.63
N ALA A 79 -4.09 7.12 -15.52
CA ALA A 79 -4.93 8.31 -15.43
C ALA A 79 -4.53 9.38 -16.46
N PHE A 80 -3.24 9.66 -16.59
CA PHE A 80 -2.70 10.58 -17.61
C PHE A 80 -3.12 10.17 -19.03
N LEU A 81 -3.02 8.89 -19.35
CA LEU A 81 -3.44 8.35 -20.66
C LEU A 81 -4.95 8.51 -20.89
N LEU A 82 -5.77 8.23 -19.88
CA LEU A 82 -7.23 8.32 -19.95
C LEU A 82 -7.72 9.76 -20.09
N PHE A 83 -7.09 10.73 -19.41
CA PHE A 83 -7.40 12.14 -19.57
C PHE A 83 -6.97 12.71 -20.92
N THR A 84 -5.96 12.11 -21.55
CA THR A 84 -5.48 12.57 -22.85
C THR A 84 -6.27 11.90 -23.99
N PRO A 85 -7.14 12.62 -24.75
CA PRO A 85 -8.02 12.03 -25.76
C PRO A 85 -7.33 11.11 -26.76
N LYS A 86 -6.08 11.45 -27.13
CA LYS A 86 -5.26 10.70 -28.11
C LYS A 86 -4.81 9.32 -27.60
N TYR A 87 -4.77 9.11 -26.28
CA TYR A 87 -4.20 7.91 -25.64
C TYR A 87 -5.23 7.10 -24.84
N ARG A 88 -6.52 7.46 -24.88
CA ARG A 88 -7.60 6.78 -24.14
C ARG A 88 -7.63 5.28 -24.37
N LYS A 89 -7.39 4.81 -25.60
CA LYS A 89 -7.32 3.38 -25.89
C LYS A 89 -6.20 2.69 -25.11
N LEU A 90 -5.01 3.28 -25.10
CA LEU A 90 -3.87 2.74 -24.32
C LEU A 90 -4.15 2.77 -22.82
N GLY A 91 -4.72 3.89 -22.32
CA GLY A 91 -5.15 4.03 -20.92
C GLY A 91 -6.22 3.01 -20.54
N GLY A 92 -7.19 2.75 -21.43
CA GLY A 92 -8.23 1.73 -21.22
C GLY A 92 -7.65 0.32 -21.16
N LEU A 93 -6.72 -0.03 -22.07
CA LEU A 93 -6.04 -1.32 -22.07
C LEU A 93 -5.22 -1.53 -20.79
N LEU A 94 -4.40 -0.54 -20.42
CA LEU A 94 -3.57 -0.61 -19.21
C LEU A 94 -4.44 -0.65 -17.95
N GLY A 95 -5.48 0.20 -17.87
CA GLY A 95 -6.42 0.22 -16.76
C GLY A 95 -7.18 -1.09 -16.61
N SER A 96 -7.64 -1.68 -17.71
CA SER A 96 -8.28 -3.00 -17.70
C SER A 96 -7.31 -4.10 -17.22
N ALA A 97 -6.07 -4.06 -17.67
CA ALA A 97 -5.06 -5.03 -17.24
C ALA A 97 -4.77 -4.92 -15.73
N LEU A 98 -4.63 -3.69 -15.21
CA LEU A 98 -4.46 -3.45 -13.77
C LEU A 98 -5.68 -3.94 -12.96
N MET A 99 -6.91 -3.67 -13.44
CA MET A 99 -8.13 -4.15 -12.78
C MET A 99 -8.24 -5.67 -12.78
N ILE A 100 -7.96 -6.32 -13.90
CA ILE A 100 -7.97 -7.79 -13.99
C ILE A 100 -6.95 -8.39 -13.03
N PHE A 101 -5.72 -7.84 -13.00
CA PHE A 101 -4.69 -8.27 -12.06
C PHE A 101 -5.16 -8.12 -10.61
N PHE A 102 -5.70 -6.97 -10.25
CA PHE A 102 -6.13 -6.68 -8.89
C PHE A 102 -7.32 -7.53 -8.44
N ILE A 103 -8.36 -7.65 -9.28
CA ILE A 103 -9.50 -8.55 -9.03
C ILE A 103 -9.02 -9.99 -8.88
N GLY A 104 -8.13 -10.44 -9.75
CA GLY A 104 -7.56 -11.80 -9.70
C GLY A 104 -6.76 -12.05 -8.42
N TRP A 105 -5.94 -11.08 -8.00
CA TRP A 105 -5.17 -11.16 -6.75
C TRP A 105 -6.10 -11.29 -5.54
N VAL A 106 -7.08 -10.39 -5.42
CA VAL A 106 -8.03 -10.42 -4.31
C VAL A 106 -8.90 -11.68 -4.34
N ALA A 107 -9.29 -12.17 -5.51
CA ALA A 107 -10.04 -13.42 -5.64
C ALA A 107 -9.22 -14.64 -5.20
N TYR A 108 -7.94 -14.68 -5.56
CA TYR A 108 -7.04 -15.77 -5.15
C TYR A 108 -6.83 -15.83 -3.64
N PHE A 109 -6.68 -14.68 -2.98
CA PHE A 109 -6.49 -14.58 -1.53
C PHE A 109 -7.79 -14.25 -0.78
N TYR A 110 -8.96 -14.49 -1.36
CA TYR A 110 -10.25 -14.04 -0.83
C TYR A 110 -10.49 -14.46 0.62
N ASN A 111 -10.21 -15.73 0.96
CA ASN A 111 -10.43 -16.26 2.30
C ASN A 111 -9.58 -15.56 3.38
N ASP A 112 -8.40 -15.07 3.00
CA ASP A 112 -7.50 -14.35 3.90
C ASP A 112 -7.83 -12.86 4.01
N LEU A 113 -8.47 -12.31 2.97
CA LEU A 113 -8.69 -10.86 2.82
C LEU A 113 -10.12 -10.43 3.12
N VAL A 114 -11.09 -11.34 3.13
CA VAL A 114 -12.51 -11.01 3.38
C VAL A 114 -12.67 -10.23 4.67
N GLY A 115 -13.42 -9.12 4.61
CA GLY A 115 -13.63 -8.20 5.73
C GLY A 115 -12.49 -7.21 6.00
N LYS A 116 -11.28 -7.42 5.45
CA LYS A 116 -10.16 -6.48 5.59
C LYS A 116 -10.30 -5.32 4.60
N ASP A 117 -9.70 -4.18 4.95
CA ASP A 117 -9.65 -3.02 4.06
C ASP A 117 -8.68 -3.28 2.90
N CYS A 118 -9.11 -3.00 1.65
CA CYS A 118 -8.24 -3.15 0.48
C CYS A 118 -7.12 -2.10 0.40
N GLY A 119 -7.20 -1.00 1.17
CA GLY A 119 -6.21 0.07 1.18
C GLY A 119 -6.10 0.87 -0.13
N CYS A 120 -7.05 0.70 -1.05
CA CYS A 120 -7.02 1.35 -2.36
C CYS A 120 -7.27 2.87 -2.27
N PHE A 121 -7.95 3.33 -1.23
CA PHE A 121 -8.33 4.74 -1.04
C PHE A 121 -7.98 5.25 0.36
N PRO A 122 -7.52 6.52 0.47
CA PRO A 122 -7.07 7.09 1.75
C PRO A 122 -8.21 7.37 2.74
N ILE A 123 -9.40 7.67 2.24
CA ILE A 123 -10.52 8.21 3.03
C ILE A 123 -11.63 7.17 3.17
N ILE A 124 -11.81 6.30 2.19
CA ILE A 124 -12.90 5.34 2.13
C ILE A 124 -12.37 3.96 2.50
N LYS A 125 -12.73 3.48 3.69
CA LYS A 125 -12.47 2.09 4.07
C LYS A 125 -13.37 1.18 3.23
N ARG A 126 -12.76 0.34 2.44
CA ARG A 126 -13.44 -0.54 1.50
C ARG A 126 -13.09 -1.99 1.81
N ALA A 127 -13.97 -2.62 2.56
CA ALA A 127 -13.78 -4.02 2.93
C ALA A 127 -13.88 -4.95 1.70
N VAL A 128 -13.01 -5.95 1.65
CA VAL A 128 -13.07 -7.03 0.67
C VAL A 128 -14.32 -7.87 0.93
N GLY A 129 -15.17 -7.99 -0.08
CA GLY A 129 -16.44 -8.72 -0.04
C GLY A 129 -17.14 -8.69 -1.40
N PRO A 130 -18.38 -9.18 -1.52
CA PRO A 130 -19.10 -9.18 -2.80
C PRO A 130 -19.22 -7.80 -3.45
N GLY A 131 -19.46 -6.75 -2.64
CA GLY A 131 -19.54 -5.36 -3.12
C GLY A 131 -18.24 -4.84 -3.72
N PHE A 132 -17.10 -5.35 -3.26
CA PHE A 132 -15.79 -5.07 -3.82
C PHE A 132 -15.73 -5.52 -5.30
N PHE A 133 -16.08 -6.78 -5.60
CA PHE A 133 -16.04 -7.30 -6.97
C PHE A 133 -17.02 -6.61 -7.91
N VAL A 134 -18.21 -6.22 -7.42
CA VAL A 134 -19.18 -5.46 -8.22
C VAL A 134 -18.60 -4.09 -8.61
N SER A 135 -18.06 -3.34 -7.66
CA SER A 135 -17.50 -2.02 -7.95
C SER A 135 -16.26 -2.08 -8.85
N ASP A 136 -15.39 -3.07 -8.65
CA ASP A 136 -14.20 -3.27 -9.49
C ASP A 136 -14.58 -3.79 -10.89
N GLY A 137 -15.64 -4.58 -10.99
CA GLY A 137 -16.24 -4.98 -12.26
C GLY A 137 -16.76 -3.78 -13.07
N VAL A 138 -17.39 -2.81 -12.41
CA VAL A 138 -17.82 -1.55 -13.05
C VAL A 138 -16.60 -0.73 -13.52
N MET A 139 -15.53 -0.64 -12.70
CA MET A 139 -14.30 0.04 -13.12
C MET A 139 -13.64 -0.66 -14.32
N LEU A 140 -13.62 -1.98 -14.30
CA LEU A 140 -13.13 -2.79 -15.43
C LEU A 140 -13.95 -2.51 -16.70
N LEU A 141 -15.28 -2.43 -16.59
CA LEU A 141 -16.15 -2.09 -17.71
C LEU A 141 -15.80 -0.72 -18.31
N PHE A 142 -15.53 0.31 -17.50
CA PHE A 142 -15.08 1.61 -17.99
C PHE A 142 -13.75 1.51 -18.74
N GLY A 143 -12.80 0.71 -18.26
CA GLY A 143 -11.56 0.44 -18.93
C GLY A 143 -11.75 -0.24 -20.31
N LEU A 144 -12.62 -1.26 -20.36
CA LEU A 144 -12.95 -1.98 -21.59
C LEU A 144 -13.66 -1.10 -22.62
N ILE A 145 -14.57 -0.22 -22.21
CA ILE A 145 -15.20 0.77 -23.08
C ILE A 145 -14.14 1.70 -23.70
N ALA A 146 -13.23 2.23 -22.89
CA ALA A 146 -12.15 3.08 -23.36
C ALA A 146 -11.17 2.32 -24.31
N ALA A 147 -10.89 1.06 -24.02
CA ALA A 147 -10.04 0.20 -24.85
C ALA A 147 -10.68 -0.16 -26.20
N ALA A 148 -11.98 -0.53 -26.18
CA ALA A 148 -12.67 -0.98 -27.39
C ALA A 148 -12.95 0.19 -28.37
N TRP A 149 -13.43 1.30 -27.85
CA TRP A 149 -13.92 2.42 -28.69
C TRP A 149 -13.01 3.64 -28.69
N GLY A 150 -11.90 3.60 -27.95
CA GLY A 150 -10.90 4.66 -27.94
C GLY A 150 -10.19 4.81 -29.31
N PRO A 151 -9.59 5.99 -29.56
CA PRO A 151 -8.90 6.26 -30.82
C PRO A 151 -7.71 5.32 -31.02
N PRO A 152 -7.33 5.01 -32.26
CA PRO A 152 -6.21 4.10 -32.55
C PRO A 152 -4.90 4.63 -31.95
N LEU A 153 -4.02 3.69 -31.57
CA LEU A 153 -2.71 4.00 -31.01
C LEU A 153 -1.87 4.81 -32.00
N ARG A 154 -1.29 5.89 -31.50
CA ARG A 154 -0.38 6.76 -32.24
C ARG A 154 1.04 6.66 -31.67
N ARG A 155 1.92 7.57 -32.05
CA ARG A 155 3.32 7.64 -31.57
C ARG A 155 3.40 7.57 -30.04
N LEU A 156 4.21 6.64 -29.52
CA LEU A 156 4.35 6.38 -28.09
C LEU A 156 5.44 7.23 -27.39
N ARG A 157 6.12 8.13 -28.12
CA ARG A 157 7.20 8.94 -27.54
C ARG A 157 6.75 9.78 -26.34
N ALA A 158 5.62 10.49 -26.46
CA ALA A 158 5.11 11.31 -25.37
C ALA A 158 4.64 10.50 -24.16
N PRO A 159 3.86 9.40 -24.30
CA PRO A 159 3.60 8.50 -23.19
C PRO A 159 4.85 7.93 -22.53
N ALA A 160 5.84 7.51 -23.30
CA ALA A 160 7.09 6.97 -22.75
C ALA A 160 7.85 8.02 -21.91
N LEU A 161 7.92 9.27 -22.40
CA LEU A 161 8.52 10.36 -21.64
C LEU A 161 7.74 10.68 -20.37
N ALA A 162 6.40 10.70 -20.43
CA ALA A 162 5.56 10.91 -19.26
C ALA A 162 5.77 9.81 -18.20
N LEU A 163 5.84 8.54 -18.62
CA LEU A 163 6.12 7.43 -17.70
C LEU A 163 7.50 7.58 -17.06
N LEU A 164 8.52 7.94 -17.84
CA LEU A 164 9.87 8.17 -17.32
C LEU A 164 9.90 9.28 -16.25
N VAL A 165 9.24 10.40 -16.52
CA VAL A 165 9.16 11.52 -15.57
C VAL A 165 8.45 11.09 -14.30
N LEU A 166 7.31 10.40 -14.41
CA LEU A 166 6.57 9.88 -13.25
C LEU A 166 7.41 8.88 -12.44
N ALA A 167 8.14 7.99 -13.10
CA ALA A 167 9.01 7.02 -12.44
C ALA A 167 10.17 7.70 -11.69
N ILE A 168 10.77 8.74 -12.27
CA ILE A 168 11.81 9.53 -11.59
C ILE A 168 11.24 10.26 -10.37
N LEU A 169 10.06 10.88 -10.48
CA LEU A 169 9.41 11.56 -9.35
C LEU A 169 9.03 10.58 -8.24
N ALA A 170 8.43 9.43 -8.59
CA ALA A 170 8.06 8.40 -7.63
C ALA A 170 9.31 7.80 -6.95
N GLY A 171 10.35 7.50 -7.71
CA GLY A 171 11.63 7.01 -7.20
C GLY A 171 12.32 8.02 -6.28
N GLY A 172 12.30 9.30 -6.64
CA GLY A 172 12.81 10.39 -5.80
C GLY A 172 12.06 10.52 -4.48
N ASN A 173 10.71 10.46 -4.52
CA ASN A 173 9.88 10.48 -3.32
C ASN A 173 10.12 9.24 -2.44
N PHE A 174 10.24 8.07 -3.05
CA PHE A 174 10.56 6.82 -2.34
C PHE A 174 11.93 6.94 -1.62
N ALA A 175 12.97 7.38 -2.33
CA ALA A 175 14.31 7.53 -1.76
C ALA A 175 14.33 8.56 -0.60
N PHE A 176 13.63 9.67 -0.78
CA PHE A 176 13.49 10.69 0.27
C PHE A 176 12.78 10.14 1.52
N GLY A 177 11.66 9.42 1.35
CA GLY A 177 10.95 8.78 2.45
C GLY A 177 11.78 7.71 3.16
N ALA A 178 12.58 6.93 2.41
CA ALA A 178 13.48 5.93 2.99
C ALA A 178 14.58 6.56 3.85
N VAL A 179 15.17 7.67 3.39
CA VAL A 179 16.16 8.44 4.15
C VAL A 179 15.54 9.04 5.42
N GLN A 180 14.37 9.64 5.30
CA GLN A 180 13.68 10.20 6.46
C GLN A 180 13.39 9.16 7.54
N ARG A 181 12.90 7.97 7.16
CA ARG A 181 12.60 6.88 8.10
C ARG A 181 13.84 6.35 8.82
N ARG A 182 15.01 6.33 8.17
CA ARG A 182 16.28 5.95 8.79
C ARG A 182 16.85 7.02 9.73
N ASN A 183 16.57 8.29 9.45
CA ASN A 183 17.07 9.42 10.24
C ASN A 183 16.14 9.82 11.38
N VAL A 184 15.13 9.00 11.72
CA VAL A 184 14.29 9.26 12.89
C VAL A 184 15.11 9.04 14.16
N GLU A 185 15.18 10.06 14.99
CA GLU A 185 15.82 10.01 16.31
C GLU A 185 14.79 9.72 17.40
N MET A 186 15.22 8.93 18.37
CA MET A 186 14.41 8.61 19.54
C MET A 186 14.07 9.88 20.33
N PRO A 187 12.80 10.16 20.63
CA PRO A 187 12.43 11.33 21.41
C PRO A 187 12.93 11.20 22.87
N TYR A 188 13.22 12.35 23.50
CA TYR A 188 13.66 12.42 24.90
C TYR A 188 12.86 13.51 25.63
N PRO A 189 12.52 13.30 26.91
CA PRO A 189 12.48 12.00 27.61
C PRO A 189 11.29 11.15 27.15
N VAL A 190 11.37 9.82 27.40
CA VAL A 190 10.24 8.89 27.26
C VAL A 190 9.90 8.33 28.62
N ALA A 191 8.63 8.32 28.98
CA ALA A 191 8.20 7.72 30.23
C ALA A 191 8.15 6.19 30.11
N VAL A 192 9.02 5.49 30.83
CA VAL A 192 9.06 4.03 30.95
C VAL A 192 8.79 3.66 32.39
N GLU A 193 7.79 2.82 32.65
CA GLU A 193 7.30 2.50 34.00
C GLU A 193 7.01 3.77 34.85
N GLY A 194 6.50 4.81 34.20
CA GLY A 194 6.21 6.10 34.84
C GLY A 194 7.42 6.99 35.13
N LYS A 195 8.64 6.57 34.75
CA LYS A 195 9.88 7.34 35.00
C LYS A 195 10.44 7.88 33.68
N PRO A 196 10.90 9.14 33.64
CA PRO A 196 11.57 9.69 32.46
C PRO A 196 12.87 8.92 32.22
N THR A 197 12.95 8.30 31.05
CA THR A 197 14.06 7.39 30.69
C THR A 197 14.69 7.85 29.37
N ASP A 198 16.00 7.74 29.28
CA ASP A 198 16.75 7.94 28.04
C ASP A 198 16.86 6.61 27.29
N LEU A 199 16.21 6.53 26.12
CA LEU A 199 16.25 5.37 25.24
C LEU A 199 17.15 5.61 24.02
N ARG A 200 18.01 6.63 24.06
CA ARG A 200 18.95 6.98 22.97
C ARG A 200 20.30 6.29 23.10
N THR A 201 20.49 5.44 24.09
CA THR A 201 21.74 4.70 24.31
C THR A 201 21.50 3.20 24.30
N GLY A 202 22.44 2.46 23.70
CA GLY A 202 22.38 1.01 23.63
C GLY A 202 21.35 0.47 22.63
N LYS A 203 20.99 -0.80 22.79
CA LYS A 203 20.01 -1.49 21.95
C LYS A 203 18.63 -1.43 22.58
N VAL A 204 17.67 -0.89 21.85
CA VAL A 204 16.28 -0.78 22.29
C VAL A 204 15.37 -1.35 21.19
N PHE A 205 14.46 -2.23 21.58
CA PHE A 205 13.40 -2.73 20.70
C PHE A 205 12.06 -2.18 21.19
N LEU A 206 11.44 -1.32 20.38
CA LEU A 206 10.09 -0.82 20.64
C LEU A 206 9.09 -1.81 20.05
N PHE A 207 8.12 -2.23 20.85
CA PHE A 207 7.06 -3.14 20.44
C PHE A 207 5.70 -2.48 20.68
N PHE A 208 5.08 -2.01 19.60
CA PHE A 208 3.73 -1.45 19.61
C PHE A 208 2.72 -2.58 19.42
N TYR A 209 1.76 -2.66 20.31
CA TYR A 209 0.75 -3.71 20.32
C TYR A 209 -0.61 -3.21 20.76
N ASP A 210 -1.63 -3.98 20.44
CA ASP A 210 -2.98 -3.83 20.98
C ASP A 210 -3.28 -5.09 21.80
N PRO A 211 -3.60 -4.96 23.10
CA PRO A 211 -3.89 -6.12 23.96
C PRO A 211 -5.03 -7.02 23.49
N MET A 212 -5.97 -6.48 22.70
CA MET A 212 -7.12 -7.22 22.17
C MET A 212 -6.88 -7.81 20.77
N CYS A 213 -5.70 -7.64 20.21
CA CYS A 213 -5.36 -8.08 18.86
C CYS A 213 -4.70 -9.48 18.87
N SER A 214 -5.27 -10.44 18.18
CA SER A 214 -4.73 -11.81 18.08
C SER A 214 -3.34 -11.88 17.41
N HIS A 215 -3.07 -11.02 16.41
CA HIS A 215 -1.75 -10.92 15.79
C HIS A 215 -0.70 -10.39 16.78
N CYS A 216 -1.09 -9.46 17.66
CA CYS A 216 -0.21 -8.93 18.68
C CYS A 216 0.10 -9.98 19.76
N ASP A 217 -0.89 -10.80 20.14
CA ASP A 217 -0.70 -11.93 21.05
C ASP A 217 0.31 -12.93 20.47
N ALA A 218 0.12 -13.34 19.21
CA ALA A 218 1.03 -14.25 18.53
C ALA A 218 2.45 -13.66 18.41
N ALA A 219 2.58 -12.40 18.02
CA ALA A 219 3.86 -11.71 17.90
C ALA A 219 4.57 -11.60 19.27
N SER A 220 3.84 -11.24 20.32
CA SER A 220 4.39 -11.14 21.67
C SER A 220 4.89 -12.48 22.20
N LYS A 221 4.10 -13.55 22.03
CA LYS A 221 4.51 -14.92 22.36
C LYS A 221 5.76 -15.33 21.58
N TYR A 222 5.81 -15.02 20.29
CA TYR A 222 6.98 -15.29 19.48
C TYR A 222 8.23 -14.54 19.99
N LEU A 223 8.13 -13.23 20.25
CA LEU A 223 9.22 -12.42 20.79
C LEU A 223 9.70 -12.93 22.15
N SER A 224 8.81 -13.49 22.98
CA SER A 224 9.15 -14.07 24.28
C SER A 224 10.01 -15.33 24.18
N THR A 225 10.01 -16.03 23.02
CA THR A 225 10.85 -17.21 22.78
C THR A 225 12.27 -16.88 22.34
N LEU A 226 12.53 -15.61 21.96
CA LEU A 226 13.83 -15.19 21.45
C LEU A 226 14.83 -14.96 22.59
N SER A 227 16.09 -15.33 22.35
CA SER A 227 17.19 -15.07 23.30
C SER A 227 17.75 -13.67 23.08
N TRP A 228 17.19 -12.68 23.75
CA TRP A 228 17.60 -11.28 23.65
C TRP A 228 18.98 -11.04 24.25
N LYS A 229 19.83 -10.27 23.55
CA LYS A 229 21.21 -9.98 23.92
C LYS A 229 21.39 -8.47 24.11
N ASP A 230 21.57 -8.05 25.36
CA ASP A 230 21.84 -6.66 25.76
C ASP A 230 20.85 -5.63 25.17
N ALA A 231 19.64 -6.08 24.81
CA ALA A 231 18.60 -5.24 24.24
C ALA A 231 17.44 -5.07 25.21
N ARG A 232 17.03 -3.82 25.44
CA ARG A 232 15.84 -3.51 26.23
C ARG A 232 14.61 -3.57 25.31
N ILE A 233 13.58 -4.26 25.75
CA ILE A 233 12.29 -4.28 25.07
C ILE A 233 11.37 -3.27 25.78
N ILE A 234 10.83 -2.34 25.00
CA ILE A 234 9.83 -1.38 25.49
C ILE A 234 8.50 -1.69 24.80
N ALA A 235 7.54 -2.16 25.58
CA ALA A 235 6.21 -2.49 25.11
C ALA A 235 5.28 -1.26 25.20
N ILE A 236 4.60 -0.94 24.10
CA ILE A 236 3.79 0.27 23.96
C ILE A 236 2.36 -0.14 23.58
N PRO A 237 1.42 -0.18 24.53
CA PRO A 237 0.02 -0.50 24.25
C PRO A 237 -0.63 0.65 23.48
N THR A 238 -1.05 0.39 22.24
CA THR A 238 -1.65 1.42 21.36
C THR A 238 -3.10 1.73 21.69
N ASN A 239 -3.80 0.74 22.26
CA ASN A 239 -5.16 0.83 22.78
C ASN A 239 -5.21 0.15 24.16
N ASP A 240 -6.25 0.43 24.93
CA ASP A 240 -6.59 -0.26 26.18
C ASP A 240 -5.40 -0.52 27.14
N PRO A 241 -4.64 0.53 27.54
CA PRO A 241 -3.43 0.38 28.34
C PRO A 241 -3.65 -0.27 29.70
N GLN A 242 -4.90 -0.30 30.20
CA GLN A 242 -5.27 -0.99 31.45
C GLN A 242 -4.99 -2.51 31.38
N PHE A 243 -5.03 -3.12 30.19
CA PHE A 243 -4.76 -4.55 30.01
C PHE A 243 -3.28 -4.86 29.72
N ALA A 244 -2.41 -3.86 29.68
CA ALA A 244 -1.01 -4.03 29.31
C ALA A 244 -0.27 -5.05 30.19
N LYS A 245 -0.47 -4.99 31.51
CA LYS A 245 0.18 -5.91 32.48
C LYS A 245 -0.28 -7.35 32.30
N ASP A 246 -1.57 -7.57 32.11
CA ASP A 246 -2.13 -8.90 31.90
C ASP A 246 -1.65 -9.49 30.58
N PHE A 247 -1.65 -8.69 29.50
CA PHE A 247 -1.14 -9.09 28.20
C PHE A 247 0.33 -9.54 28.25
N LEU A 248 1.23 -8.76 28.87
CA LEU A 248 2.65 -9.11 28.99
C LEU A 248 2.86 -10.35 29.87
N ARG A 249 2.09 -10.51 30.96
CA ARG A 249 2.11 -11.72 31.79
C ARG A 249 1.69 -12.95 31.00
N ASP A 250 0.58 -12.87 30.24
CA ASP A 250 -0.02 -14.00 29.54
C ASP A 250 0.82 -14.42 28.32
N THR A 251 1.46 -13.47 27.64
CA THR A 251 2.39 -13.73 26.54
C THR A 251 3.82 -14.04 26.99
N LYS A 252 4.12 -13.89 28.30
CA LYS A 252 5.45 -14.10 28.90
C LYS A 252 6.56 -13.21 28.32
N LEU A 253 6.21 -12.12 27.65
CA LEU A 253 7.18 -11.17 27.12
C LEU A 253 7.75 -10.31 28.25
N LYS A 254 9.07 -10.43 28.49
CA LYS A 254 9.78 -9.59 29.46
C LYS A 254 10.10 -8.23 28.82
N ALA A 255 9.30 -7.23 29.12
CA ALA A 255 9.44 -5.88 28.56
C ALA A 255 9.02 -4.83 29.59
N ASP A 256 9.68 -3.68 29.54
CA ASP A 256 9.23 -2.50 30.28
C ASP A 256 8.08 -1.82 29.50
N THR A 257 7.14 -1.19 30.19
CA THR A 257 5.98 -0.55 29.54
C THR A 257 6.16 0.96 29.41
N SER A 258 5.83 1.50 28.23
CA SER A 258 5.69 2.94 28.00
C SER A 258 4.29 3.31 27.57
N LEU A 259 3.72 4.33 28.23
CA LEU A 259 2.41 4.89 27.88
C LEU A 259 2.51 6.17 27.02
N ASP A 260 3.70 6.56 26.59
CA ASP A 260 3.95 7.70 25.68
C ASP A 260 3.55 7.38 24.22
N VAL A 261 2.39 6.76 24.03
CA VAL A 261 1.91 6.23 22.74
C VAL A 261 1.88 7.31 21.67
N ALA A 262 1.26 8.46 21.94
CA ALA A 262 1.11 9.52 20.94
C ALA A 262 2.47 10.06 20.48
N LYS A 263 3.41 10.24 21.41
CA LYS A 263 4.76 10.73 21.16
C LYS A 263 5.57 9.74 20.32
N LEU A 264 5.52 8.46 20.70
CA LEU A 264 6.28 7.41 20.01
C LEU A 264 5.66 7.08 18.65
N ARG A 265 4.32 6.96 18.54
CA ARG A 265 3.65 6.71 17.26
C ARG A 265 3.79 7.89 16.29
N GLY A 266 3.90 9.13 16.78
CA GLY A 266 4.18 10.29 15.96
C GLY A 266 5.58 10.27 15.34
N LYS A 267 6.54 9.61 15.97
CA LYS A 267 7.91 9.42 15.45
C LYS A 267 8.05 8.16 14.60
N PHE A 268 7.35 7.09 14.96
CA PHE A 268 7.38 5.79 14.29
C PHE A 268 5.97 5.48 13.77
N PRO A 269 5.54 6.10 12.64
CA PRO A 269 4.20 5.90 12.11
C PRO A 269 4.06 4.51 11.48
N PHE A 270 2.95 3.85 11.74
CA PHE A 270 2.55 2.55 11.18
C PHE A 270 1.03 2.48 11.00
N VAL A 271 0.55 1.50 10.24
CA VAL A 271 -0.87 1.32 9.95
C VAL A 271 -1.57 0.59 11.09
N ASN A 272 -1.19 -0.65 11.33
CA ASN A 272 -1.78 -1.52 12.35
C ASN A 272 -0.69 -2.18 13.20
N PRO A 273 -0.96 -2.40 14.52
CA PRO A 273 -0.11 -3.26 15.32
C PRO A 273 -0.32 -4.75 14.95
N PRO A 274 0.64 -5.64 15.24
CA PRO A 274 1.91 -5.38 15.90
C PRO A 274 2.90 -4.61 15.01
N TYR A 275 3.70 -3.74 15.62
CA TYR A 275 4.76 -3.03 14.94
C TYR A 275 6.00 -2.98 15.83
N GLY A 276 7.17 -3.28 15.26
CA GLY A 276 8.44 -3.31 15.96
C GLY A 276 9.43 -2.30 15.38
N VAL A 277 10.28 -1.70 16.22
CA VAL A 277 11.38 -0.84 15.79
C VAL A 277 12.65 -1.22 16.55
N ALA A 278 13.68 -1.65 15.84
CA ALA A 278 15.00 -1.90 16.39
C ALA A 278 15.85 -0.63 16.33
N LEU A 279 16.34 -0.18 17.47
CA LEU A 279 17.14 1.03 17.62
C LEU A 279 18.51 0.68 18.20
N VAL A 280 19.54 1.31 17.66
CA VAL A 280 20.91 1.29 18.23
C VAL A 280 21.34 2.74 18.43
N ASP A 281 21.67 3.08 19.66
CA ASP A 281 22.05 4.43 20.05
C ASP A 281 21.07 5.51 19.56
N GLY A 282 19.76 5.23 19.75
CA GLY A 282 18.66 6.10 19.40
C GLY A 282 18.32 6.21 17.91
N LYS A 283 19.06 5.50 17.02
CA LYS A 283 18.84 5.51 15.57
C LYS A 283 18.13 4.24 15.11
N VAL A 284 17.15 4.40 14.22
CA VAL A 284 16.43 3.28 13.62
C VAL A 284 17.38 2.46 12.76
N GLN A 285 17.45 1.16 13.04
CA GLN A 285 18.14 0.18 12.21
C GLN A 285 17.17 -0.53 11.29
N GLU A 286 16.03 -0.98 11.84
CA GLU A 286 15.01 -1.75 11.12
C GLU A 286 13.65 -1.50 11.75
N SER A 287 12.60 -1.63 10.94
CA SER A 287 11.21 -1.58 11.40
C SER A 287 10.46 -2.81 10.89
N PHE A 288 9.61 -3.37 11.73
CA PHE A 288 8.88 -4.62 11.48
C PHE A 288 7.39 -4.34 11.55
N GLY A 289 6.70 -4.43 10.42
CA GLY A 289 5.23 -4.35 10.38
C GLY A 289 4.59 -5.70 10.71
N GLN A 290 3.25 -5.74 10.71
CA GLN A 290 2.49 -6.95 11.02
C GLN A 290 2.91 -8.15 10.17
N ALA A 291 3.11 -7.98 8.86
CA ALA A 291 3.46 -9.07 7.95
C ALA A 291 4.81 -9.74 8.28
N GLN A 292 5.76 -8.99 8.83
CA GLN A 292 7.04 -9.53 9.28
C GLN A 292 6.93 -10.37 10.55
N PHE A 293 5.91 -10.16 11.37
CA PHE A 293 5.63 -11.02 12.53
C PHE A 293 4.88 -12.29 12.15
N ASP A 294 4.10 -12.26 11.07
CA ASP A 294 3.33 -13.42 10.57
C ASP A 294 4.17 -14.40 9.74
N ALA A 295 5.27 -13.96 9.13
CA ALA A 295 6.18 -14.76 8.29
C ALA A 295 7.51 -15.05 9.02
N PRO A 296 8.40 -15.95 8.57
CA PRO A 296 9.46 -16.56 9.38
C PRO A 296 10.50 -15.62 9.97
N SER A 297 10.24 -14.35 10.10
CA SER A 297 11.21 -13.37 10.53
C SER A 297 10.58 -12.15 11.19
N PRO A 298 10.91 -11.81 12.39
CA PRO A 298 11.96 -10.81 12.66
C PRO A 298 13.26 -11.44 13.16
N LYS A 299 13.29 -12.72 13.44
CA LYS A 299 14.51 -13.35 14.03
C LYS A 299 15.75 -13.17 13.16
N ALA A 300 15.67 -13.43 11.86
CA ALA A 300 16.83 -13.36 10.97
C ALA A 300 17.45 -11.96 10.94
N ASP A 301 16.62 -10.91 10.89
CA ASP A 301 17.08 -9.53 10.86
C ASP A 301 17.52 -9.06 12.25
N LEU A 302 16.83 -9.47 13.31
CA LEU A 302 17.26 -9.22 14.70
C LEU A 302 18.59 -9.89 15.03
N VAL A 303 18.88 -11.09 14.47
CA VAL A 303 20.21 -11.75 14.59
C VAL A 303 21.27 -10.94 13.86
N LYS A 304 21.03 -10.51 12.61
CA LYS A 304 21.97 -9.65 11.84
C LYS A 304 22.28 -8.36 12.59
N LEU A 305 21.30 -7.77 13.24
CA LEU A 305 21.45 -6.55 14.04
C LEU A 305 22.05 -6.82 15.43
N GLY A 306 22.21 -8.09 15.80
CA GLY A 306 22.78 -8.51 17.08
C GLY A 306 21.86 -8.26 18.29
N PHE A 307 20.54 -8.22 18.11
CA PHE A 307 19.55 -8.10 19.17
C PHE A 307 19.23 -9.44 19.83
N VAL A 308 19.31 -10.52 19.06
CA VAL A 308 19.04 -11.88 19.51
C VAL A 308 20.15 -12.83 19.05
N GLN A 309 20.17 -14.03 19.65
CA GLN A 309 21.08 -15.12 19.27
C GLN A 309 20.39 -16.10 18.32
#